data_fa80495406f45efba9e5c525a75a39b6
#
_entry.id   fa80495406f45efba9e5c525a75a39b6
#
_cell.length_a   1.000
_cell.length_b   1.000
_cell.length_c   1.000
_cell.angle_alpha   90.00
_cell.angle_beta   90.00
_cell.angle_gamma   90.00
#
_symmetry.space_group_name_H-M   'P 1'
#
loop_
_entity.id
_entity.type
_entity.pdbx_description
1 polymer ?
#
loop_
_entity_poly.entity_id
_entity_poly.type
_entity_poly.pdbx_seq_one_letter_code
_entity_poly.pdbx_strand_id
1 'polypeptide(L)'
;MNKLLLLIILTLALSPPTTWAQAGHEYSALVEKTVNYKSWSLVGLKTDKPEDLRSLIVGKKLVMVVYFAPWCGNWRNEAPIAAKLYEKYKDQGFQVIGVSEYASRDDVRKYFGEAGPPYPIVTESESRDDKQKTPHYGYRQLTGDSRNWGSPWNIFLEPSKLNATGDLLTEKAWVVNGELIEDEVDKFIGSKVAATTAGAIEPCKN
;
A
#
# COMPACT_ATOMS: atom_id res chain seq x y z
N MET A 1 -25.79 -56.74 -37.19
CA MET A 1 -26.39 -55.85 -36.17
C MET A 1 -25.23 -55.08 -35.53
N ASN A 2 -24.95 -53.87 -36.08
CA ASN A 2 -23.86 -53.00 -35.62
C ASN A 2 -24.39 -52.06 -34.56
N LYS A 3 -23.85 -52.15 -33.34
CA LYS A 3 -24.12 -51.18 -32.27
C LYS A 3 -23.06 -50.08 -32.39
N LEU A 4 -23.48 -48.89 -32.86
CA LEU A 4 -22.70 -47.67 -32.91
C LEU A 4 -22.69 -47.04 -31.50
N LEU A 5 -21.54 -47.05 -30.81
CA LEU A 5 -21.34 -46.41 -29.52
C LEU A 5 -21.04 -44.93 -29.76
N LEU A 6 -21.97 -44.04 -29.44
CA LEU A 6 -21.76 -42.59 -29.50
C LEU A 6 -21.02 -42.12 -28.25
N LEU A 7 -19.74 -41.76 -28.41
CA LEU A 7 -18.93 -41.16 -27.33
C LEU A 7 -19.19 -39.65 -27.30
N ILE A 8 -19.92 -39.17 -26.31
CA ILE A 8 -20.11 -37.75 -26.07
C ILE A 8 -18.92 -37.25 -25.25
N ILE A 9 -18.00 -36.52 -25.89
CA ILE A 9 -16.88 -35.84 -25.22
C ILE A 9 -17.42 -34.52 -24.68
N LEU A 10 -17.63 -34.44 -23.36
CA LEU A 10 -17.98 -33.22 -22.65
C LEU A 10 -16.70 -32.37 -22.46
N THR A 11 -16.46 -31.42 -23.36
CA THR A 11 -15.38 -30.44 -23.23
C THR A 11 -15.78 -29.39 -22.18
N LEU A 12 -15.22 -29.52 -20.97
CA LEU A 12 -15.27 -28.47 -19.96
C LEU A 12 -14.43 -27.29 -20.49
N ALA A 13 -15.08 -26.24 -20.95
CA ALA A 13 -14.43 -24.97 -21.28
C ALA A 13 -13.96 -24.30 -19.96
N LEU A 14 -12.69 -24.45 -19.59
CA LEU A 14 -12.05 -23.60 -18.61
C LEU A 14 -11.93 -22.19 -19.21
N SER A 15 -12.89 -21.32 -18.88
CA SER A 15 -12.75 -19.89 -19.17
C SER A 15 -11.58 -19.34 -18.33
N PRO A 16 -10.57 -18.71 -18.96
CA PRO A 16 -9.54 -18.04 -18.19
C PRO A 16 -10.17 -16.90 -17.38
N PRO A 17 -9.65 -16.60 -16.16
CA PRO A 17 -10.14 -15.47 -15.39
C PRO A 17 -9.96 -14.19 -16.24
N THR A 18 -11.04 -13.48 -16.49
CA THR A 18 -11.03 -12.18 -17.16
C THR A 18 -10.27 -11.19 -16.27
N THR A 19 -9.02 -10.93 -16.60
CA THR A 19 -8.29 -9.80 -16.06
C THR A 19 -8.95 -8.53 -16.60
N TRP A 20 -9.60 -7.78 -15.73
CA TRP A 20 -10.15 -6.46 -16.03
C TRP A 20 -8.98 -5.47 -16.16
N ALA A 21 -8.26 -5.50 -17.28
CA ALA A 21 -7.39 -4.40 -17.68
C ALA A 21 -8.30 -3.27 -18.19
N GLN A 22 -8.79 -2.44 -17.29
CA GLN A 22 -9.44 -1.19 -17.65
C GLN A 22 -8.35 -0.30 -18.25
N ALA A 23 -8.53 0.15 -19.50
CA ALA A 23 -7.53 0.93 -20.24
C ALA A 23 -7.06 2.14 -19.41
N GLY A 24 -5.76 2.16 -19.05
CA GLY A 24 -5.12 3.24 -18.30
C GLY A 24 -5.02 3.06 -16.79
N HIS A 25 -5.49 1.94 -16.21
CA HIS A 25 -5.37 1.64 -14.78
C HIS A 25 -4.60 0.35 -14.53
N GLU A 26 -3.81 0.33 -13.44
CA GLU A 26 -3.05 -0.84 -12.97
C GLU A 26 -3.53 -1.28 -11.58
N TYR A 27 -4.83 -1.59 -11.47
CA TYR A 27 -5.41 -2.12 -10.24
C TYR A 27 -4.78 -3.45 -9.84
N SER A 28 -4.52 -3.63 -8.55
CA SER A 28 -4.00 -4.88 -8.01
C SER A 28 -4.73 -5.26 -6.72
N ALA A 29 -4.92 -6.57 -6.50
CA ALA A 29 -5.54 -7.08 -5.29
C ALA A 29 -4.64 -6.85 -4.07
N LEU A 30 -5.26 -6.71 -2.90
CA LEU A 30 -4.60 -6.68 -1.61
C LEU A 30 -4.24 -8.10 -1.19
N VAL A 31 -2.94 -8.41 -1.12
CA VAL A 31 -2.45 -9.75 -0.80
C VAL A 31 -1.36 -9.72 0.27
N GLU A 32 -1.31 -10.74 1.13
CA GLU A 32 -0.20 -10.89 2.07
C GLU A 32 1.04 -11.42 1.34
N LYS A 33 2.19 -10.76 1.52
CA LYS A 33 3.47 -11.09 0.88
C LYS A 33 4.60 -11.10 1.89
N THR A 34 5.62 -11.92 1.64
CA THR A 34 6.93 -11.75 2.27
C THR A 34 7.60 -10.52 1.66
N VAL A 35 7.93 -9.53 2.47
CA VAL A 35 8.47 -8.26 2.03
C VAL A 35 9.76 -7.89 2.75
N ASN A 36 10.02 -8.44 3.93
CA ASN A 36 11.15 -8.08 4.80
C ASN A 36 11.28 -6.56 4.97
N TYR A 37 10.15 -5.93 5.34
CA TYR A 37 10.05 -4.47 5.40
C TYR A 37 10.85 -3.90 6.56
N LYS A 38 11.69 -2.90 6.26
CA LYS A 38 12.62 -2.30 7.22
C LYS A 38 12.12 -0.96 7.72
N SER A 39 12.58 -0.59 8.91
CA SER A 39 12.47 0.77 9.41
C SER A 39 13.34 1.71 8.59
N TRP A 40 12.92 2.97 8.51
CA TRP A 40 13.65 4.01 7.82
C TRP A 40 13.54 5.35 8.53
N SER A 41 14.49 6.25 8.26
CA SER A 41 14.44 7.67 8.58
C SER A 41 14.67 8.43 7.28
N LEU A 42 13.63 9.15 6.81
CA LEU A 42 13.59 9.84 5.53
C LEU A 42 13.29 11.32 5.74
N VAL A 43 13.66 12.18 4.78
CA VAL A 43 13.43 13.62 4.89
C VAL A 43 11.95 13.92 4.65
N GLY A 44 11.30 14.56 5.64
CA GLY A 44 9.91 15.00 5.54
C GLY A 44 9.74 16.15 4.55
N LEU A 45 8.72 16.07 3.69
CA LEU A 45 8.44 17.08 2.67
C LEU A 45 8.14 18.47 3.28
N LYS A 46 7.42 18.48 4.40
CA LYS A 46 6.98 19.70 5.08
C LYS A 46 8.02 20.23 6.06
N THR A 47 8.76 19.34 6.71
CA THR A 47 9.67 19.69 7.81
C THR A 47 11.10 19.95 7.34
N ASP A 48 11.48 19.43 6.16
CA ASP A 48 12.87 19.36 5.66
C ASP A 48 13.84 18.71 6.65
N LYS A 49 13.32 17.88 7.56
CA LYS A 49 14.09 17.17 8.60
C LYS A 49 13.86 15.67 8.48
N PRO A 50 14.80 14.85 9.00
CA PRO A 50 14.57 13.41 9.10
C PRO A 50 13.33 13.10 9.94
N GLU A 51 12.46 12.28 9.41
CA GLU A 51 11.28 11.70 10.06
C GLU A 51 11.45 10.19 10.11
N ASP A 52 11.26 9.63 11.29
CA ASP A 52 11.43 8.20 11.55
C ASP A 52 10.08 7.48 11.46
N LEU A 53 10.04 6.35 10.72
CA LEU A 53 8.81 5.59 10.53
C LEU A 53 8.20 5.16 11.86
N ARG A 54 9.01 4.66 12.80
CA ARG A 54 8.50 4.21 14.11
C ARG A 54 7.80 5.33 14.87
N SER A 55 8.33 6.56 14.77
CA SER A 55 7.72 7.74 15.38
C SER A 55 6.39 8.11 14.71
N LEU A 56 6.31 8.02 13.38
CA LEU A 56 5.10 8.35 12.61
C LEU A 56 3.93 7.37 12.86
N ILE A 57 4.22 6.15 13.30
CA ILE A 57 3.21 5.10 13.49
C ILE A 57 2.78 4.91 14.96
N VAL A 58 3.35 5.67 15.89
CA VAL A 58 2.99 5.57 17.33
C VAL A 58 1.49 5.78 17.53
N GLY A 59 0.85 4.89 18.28
CA GLY A 59 -0.57 4.97 18.62
C GLY A 59 -1.52 4.65 17.46
N LYS A 60 -1.01 4.23 16.31
CA LYS A 60 -1.84 3.82 15.17
C LYS A 60 -2.18 2.33 15.26
N LYS A 61 -3.35 1.96 14.73
CA LYS A 61 -3.80 0.57 14.63
C LYS A 61 -3.39 -0.05 13.30
N LEU A 62 -3.49 0.74 12.22
CA LEU A 62 -3.13 0.37 10.87
C LEU A 62 -2.46 1.54 10.16
N VAL A 63 -1.40 1.26 9.43
CA VAL A 63 -0.68 2.26 8.65
C VAL A 63 -0.56 1.79 7.21
N MET A 64 -0.96 2.62 6.27
CA MET A 64 -0.66 2.44 4.84
C MET A 64 0.55 3.31 4.49
N VAL A 65 1.62 2.68 4.02
CA VAL A 65 2.74 3.39 3.41
C VAL A 65 2.60 3.26 1.89
N VAL A 66 2.44 4.37 1.20
CA VAL A 66 2.33 4.40 -0.26
C VAL A 66 3.58 5.01 -0.88
N TYR A 67 4.25 4.23 -1.73
CA TYR A 67 5.38 4.68 -2.55
C TYR A 67 4.87 5.21 -3.87
N PHE A 68 5.18 6.46 -4.18
CA PHE A 68 4.61 7.14 -5.34
C PHE A 68 5.59 8.06 -6.05
N ALA A 69 5.37 8.27 -7.35
CA ALA A 69 6.02 9.32 -8.12
C ALA A 69 4.96 10.36 -8.57
N PRO A 70 5.15 11.68 -8.33
CA PRO A 70 4.13 12.69 -8.60
C PRO A 70 3.77 12.84 -10.09
N TRP A 71 4.66 12.42 -10.97
CA TRP A 71 4.45 12.41 -12.42
C TRP A 71 3.75 11.13 -12.92
N CYS A 72 3.55 10.10 -12.08
CA CYS A 72 2.91 8.84 -12.48
C CYS A 72 1.39 9.00 -12.61
N GLY A 73 0.83 8.56 -13.75
CA GLY A 73 -0.61 8.61 -14.00
C GLY A 73 -1.41 7.76 -13.01
N ASN A 74 -0.96 6.54 -12.75
CA ASN A 74 -1.62 5.62 -11.82
C ASN A 74 -1.64 6.16 -10.38
N TRP A 75 -0.57 6.85 -9.95
CA TRP A 75 -0.59 7.57 -8.67
C TRP A 75 -1.65 8.67 -8.66
N ARG A 76 -1.77 9.43 -9.74
CA ARG A 76 -2.79 10.51 -9.82
C ARG A 76 -4.22 9.97 -9.73
N ASN A 77 -4.45 8.76 -10.20
CA ASN A 77 -5.74 8.08 -10.05
C ASN A 77 -5.96 7.61 -8.60
N GLU A 78 -4.91 7.12 -7.93
CA GLU A 78 -5.00 6.61 -6.55
C GLU A 78 -5.01 7.70 -5.49
N ALA A 79 -4.30 8.82 -5.69
CA ALA A 79 -4.14 9.86 -4.67
C ALA A 79 -5.46 10.33 -4.02
N PRO A 80 -6.56 10.58 -4.77
CA PRO A 80 -7.84 10.93 -4.16
C PRO A 80 -8.46 9.78 -3.34
N ILE A 81 -8.23 8.52 -3.73
CA ILE A 81 -8.70 7.34 -2.98
C ILE A 81 -7.95 7.27 -1.64
N ALA A 82 -6.61 7.39 -1.67
CA ALA A 82 -5.79 7.40 -0.45
C ALA A 82 -6.18 8.53 0.52
N ALA A 83 -6.43 9.74 0.00
CA ALA A 83 -6.90 10.87 0.79
C ALA A 83 -8.28 10.62 1.41
N LYS A 84 -9.24 10.09 0.64
CA LYS A 84 -10.58 9.73 1.09
C LYS A 84 -10.55 8.68 2.20
N LEU A 85 -9.77 7.62 2.04
CA LEU A 85 -9.60 6.56 3.05
C LEU A 85 -8.95 7.11 4.31
N TYR A 86 -7.94 7.97 4.20
CA TYR A 86 -7.33 8.64 5.35
C TYR A 86 -8.37 9.47 6.12
N GLU A 87 -9.09 10.36 5.46
CA GLU A 87 -10.11 11.19 6.10
C GLU A 87 -11.20 10.36 6.79
N LYS A 88 -11.62 9.26 6.18
CA LYS A 88 -12.64 8.37 6.74
C LYS A 88 -12.21 7.67 8.03
N TYR A 89 -10.92 7.29 8.15
CA TYR A 89 -10.46 6.39 9.20
C TYR A 89 -9.38 6.97 10.14
N LYS A 90 -8.87 8.18 9.91
CA LYS A 90 -7.77 8.78 10.70
C LYS A 90 -8.07 8.82 12.20
N ASP A 91 -9.30 9.14 12.58
CA ASP A 91 -9.74 9.24 13.99
C ASP A 91 -10.00 7.86 14.63
N GLN A 92 -10.00 6.79 13.81
CA GLN A 92 -10.13 5.41 14.28
C GLN A 92 -8.77 4.70 14.42
N GLY A 93 -7.66 5.41 14.16
CA GLY A 93 -6.30 4.90 14.29
C GLY A 93 -5.66 4.45 12.97
N PHE A 94 -6.24 4.82 11.82
CA PHE A 94 -5.60 4.65 10.52
C PHE A 94 -4.67 5.81 10.20
N GLN A 95 -3.51 5.50 9.61
CA GLN A 95 -2.54 6.49 9.12
C GLN A 95 -2.14 6.17 7.69
N VAL A 96 -2.02 7.20 6.87
CA VAL A 96 -1.35 7.13 5.56
C VAL A 96 -0.03 7.87 5.64
N ILE A 97 1.03 7.29 5.09
CA ILE A 97 2.34 7.92 4.92
C ILE A 97 2.72 7.77 3.46
N GLY A 98 2.97 8.87 2.76
CA GLY A 98 3.48 8.83 1.40
C GLY A 98 5.01 8.85 1.38
N VAL A 99 5.61 7.97 0.59
CA VAL A 99 7.05 7.98 0.29
C VAL A 99 7.22 8.38 -1.17
N SER A 100 7.76 9.57 -1.38
CA SER A 100 8.02 10.08 -2.73
C SER A 100 9.25 9.44 -3.34
N GLU A 101 9.09 9.04 -4.60
CA GLU A 101 10.10 8.39 -5.42
C GLU A 101 10.37 9.15 -6.71
N TYR A 102 11.62 9.17 -7.14
CA TYR A 102 12.04 9.55 -8.49
C TYR A 102 11.66 10.96 -8.93
N ALA A 103 11.51 11.87 -7.96
CA ALA A 103 11.18 13.26 -8.20
C ALA A 103 11.78 14.17 -7.12
N SER A 104 12.21 15.36 -7.51
CA SER A 104 12.69 16.34 -6.53
C SER A 104 11.60 16.70 -5.52
N ARG A 105 12.00 17.08 -4.30
CA ARG A 105 11.04 17.54 -3.28
C ARG A 105 10.22 18.75 -3.76
N ASP A 106 10.81 19.60 -4.60
CA ASP A 106 10.11 20.75 -5.17
C ASP A 106 9.03 20.32 -6.16
N ASP A 107 9.27 19.29 -6.98
CA ASP A 107 8.22 18.72 -7.85
C ASP A 107 7.09 18.09 -7.03
N VAL A 108 7.42 17.45 -5.92
CA VAL A 108 6.41 16.90 -4.99
C VAL A 108 5.60 18.02 -4.33
N ARG A 109 6.24 19.09 -3.86
CA ARG A 109 5.55 20.28 -3.32
C ARG A 109 4.62 20.90 -4.36
N LYS A 110 5.11 21.05 -5.58
CA LYS A 110 4.33 21.59 -6.69
C LYS A 110 3.11 20.72 -7.03
N TYR A 111 3.26 19.40 -6.94
CA TYR A 111 2.16 18.45 -7.17
C TYR A 111 1.03 18.63 -6.15
N PHE A 112 1.35 18.79 -4.86
CA PHE A 112 0.33 18.98 -3.81
C PHE A 112 -0.18 20.42 -3.70
N GLY A 113 0.54 21.40 -4.28
CA GLY A 113 0.19 22.81 -4.22
C GLY A 113 0.27 23.41 -2.82
N GLU A 114 -0.35 24.57 -2.63
CA GLU A 114 -0.29 25.35 -1.36
C GLU A 114 -0.96 24.64 -0.19
N ALA A 115 -2.03 23.89 -0.44
CA ALA A 115 -2.73 23.13 0.61
C ALA A 115 -1.87 22.02 1.20
N GLY A 116 -0.88 21.54 0.43
CA GLY A 116 -0.03 20.41 0.80
C GLY A 116 -0.80 19.08 0.85
N PRO A 117 -0.11 17.99 1.21
CA PRO A 117 -0.72 16.68 1.35
C PRO A 117 -1.56 16.58 2.63
N PRO A 118 -2.64 15.76 2.64
CA PRO A 118 -3.48 15.56 3.82
C PRO A 118 -2.81 14.72 4.92
N TYR A 119 -1.74 14.00 4.62
CA TYR A 119 -0.98 13.12 5.50
C TYR A 119 0.53 13.34 5.33
N PRO A 120 1.39 12.81 6.24
CA PRO A 120 2.84 12.95 6.13
C PRO A 120 3.38 12.39 4.80
N ILE A 121 4.27 13.18 4.18
CA ILE A 121 5.05 12.76 3.02
C ILE A 121 6.53 12.88 3.35
N VAL A 122 7.28 11.83 3.03
CA VAL A 122 8.73 11.76 3.10
C VAL A 122 9.32 11.44 1.73
N THR A 123 10.62 11.62 1.55
CA THR A 123 11.31 11.39 0.26
C THR A 123 12.36 10.31 0.41
N GLU A 124 12.27 9.24 -0.37
CA GLU A 124 13.28 8.19 -0.46
C GLU A 124 14.28 8.46 -1.60
N SER A 125 13.80 8.88 -2.78
CA SER A 125 14.67 9.22 -3.90
C SER A 125 14.20 10.46 -4.67
N GLU A 126 15.14 11.28 -5.12
CA GLU A 126 14.86 12.51 -5.85
C GLU A 126 15.16 12.41 -7.36
N SER A 127 15.74 11.29 -7.82
CA SER A 127 16.12 11.11 -9.23
C SER A 127 15.60 9.80 -9.80
N ARG A 128 15.23 9.83 -11.08
CA ARG A 128 14.89 8.63 -11.85
C ARG A 128 16.08 7.68 -12.03
N ASP A 129 17.30 8.18 -11.91
CA ASP A 129 18.54 7.39 -12.00
C ASP A 129 18.74 6.48 -10.77
N ASP A 130 17.96 6.72 -9.69
CA ASP A 130 17.99 5.91 -8.48
C ASP A 130 17.02 4.73 -8.50
N LYS A 131 16.28 4.54 -9.58
CA LYS A 131 15.20 3.56 -9.73
C LYS A 131 15.52 2.16 -9.18
N GLN A 132 16.73 1.66 -9.39
CA GLN A 132 17.14 0.32 -8.93
C GLN A 132 17.97 0.33 -7.64
N LYS A 133 18.18 1.51 -7.05
CA LYS A 133 19.02 1.69 -5.87
C LYS A 133 18.21 1.86 -4.59
N THR A 134 16.89 2.06 -4.71
CA THR A 134 16.02 2.31 -3.56
C THR A 134 15.63 1.03 -2.83
N PRO A 135 15.42 1.06 -1.50
CA PRO A 135 14.75 0.00 -0.77
C PRO A 135 13.41 -0.40 -1.38
N HIS A 136 12.61 0.56 -1.87
CA HIS A 136 11.37 0.34 -2.60
C HIS A 136 11.55 -0.65 -3.76
N TYR A 137 12.58 -0.49 -4.58
CA TYR A 137 12.85 -1.43 -5.67
C TYR A 137 13.05 -2.86 -5.15
N GLY A 138 13.79 -3.01 -4.04
CA GLY A 138 13.98 -4.32 -3.39
C GLY A 138 12.67 -4.95 -2.91
N TYR A 139 11.78 -4.16 -2.27
CA TYR A 139 10.47 -4.64 -1.83
C TYR A 139 9.60 -5.10 -3.00
N ARG A 140 9.61 -4.37 -4.09
CA ARG A 140 8.90 -4.73 -5.32
C ARG A 140 9.36 -6.06 -5.89
N GLN A 141 10.69 -6.31 -5.93
CA GLN A 141 11.23 -7.60 -6.37
C GLN A 141 10.73 -8.75 -5.49
N LEU A 142 10.74 -8.58 -4.16
CA LEU A 142 10.24 -9.58 -3.21
C LEU A 142 8.74 -9.84 -3.38
N THR A 143 7.95 -8.84 -3.71
CA THR A 143 6.49 -8.95 -3.85
C THR A 143 6.04 -9.32 -5.26
N GLY A 144 6.96 -9.41 -6.22
CA GLY A 144 6.67 -9.79 -7.61
C GLY A 144 6.08 -8.66 -8.45
N ASP A 145 6.35 -7.39 -8.11
CA ASP A 145 5.97 -6.23 -8.93
C ASP A 145 7.00 -6.01 -10.05
N SER A 146 6.63 -6.39 -11.26
CA SER A 146 7.47 -6.24 -12.46
C SER A 146 7.23 -4.94 -13.25
N ARG A 147 6.33 -4.06 -12.79
CA ARG A 147 6.04 -2.79 -13.46
C ARG A 147 7.30 -1.92 -13.56
N ASN A 148 7.37 -1.08 -14.60
CA ASN A 148 8.58 -0.31 -14.86
C ASN A 148 8.99 0.59 -13.68
N TRP A 149 8.08 1.38 -13.12
CA TRP A 149 8.34 2.31 -12.02
C TRP A 149 7.77 1.87 -10.67
N GLY A 150 6.76 0.98 -10.67
CA GLY A 150 6.11 0.49 -9.47
C GLY A 150 5.43 1.57 -8.63
N SER A 151 4.87 2.56 -9.29
CA SER A 151 4.13 3.65 -8.63
C SER A 151 2.67 3.60 -9.11
N PRO A 152 1.68 3.61 -8.18
CA PRO A 152 1.85 3.44 -6.73
C PRO A 152 2.21 2.01 -6.34
N TRP A 153 2.82 1.85 -5.15
CA TRP A 153 3.01 0.58 -4.46
C TRP A 153 2.65 0.77 -3.00
N ASN A 154 1.79 -0.07 -2.46
CA ASN A 154 1.21 0.12 -1.15
C ASN A 154 1.56 -1.03 -0.21
N ILE A 155 1.93 -0.72 1.05
CA ILE A 155 2.11 -1.70 2.11
C ILE A 155 1.31 -1.28 3.34
N PHE A 156 0.63 -2.26 3.96
CA PHE A 156 -0.15 -2.06 5.17
C PHE A 156 0.54 -2.70 6.35
N LEU A 157 0.81 -1.91 7.38
CA LEU A 157 1.50 -2.29 8.60
C LEU A 157 0.51 -2.26 9.77
N GLU A 158 0.54 -3.30 10.61
CA GLU A 158 -0.17 -3.34 11.89
C GLU A 158 0.86 -3.07 12.99
N PRO A 159 0.97 -1.85 13.56
CA PRO A 159 2.04 -1.48 14.50
C PRO A 159 2.18 -2.42 15.69
N SER A 160 1.08 -3.00 16.17
CA SER A 160 1.10 -4.00 17.26
C SER A 160 1.78 -5.33 16.91
N LYS A 161 2.02 -5.59 15.63
CA LYS A 161 2.67 -6.81 15.13
C LYS A 161 4.11 -6.59 14.65
N LEU A 162 4.60 -5.36 14.74
CA LEU A 162 5.95 -5.04 14.28
C LEU A 162 7.01 -5.37 15.33
N ASN A 163 8.21 -5.71 14.87
CA ASN A 163 9.37 -5.88 15.73
C ASN A 163 9.68 -4.56 16.45
N ALA A 164 9.81 -4.59 17.77
CA ALA A 164 10.03 -3.41 18.58
C ALA A 164 11.42 -2.78 18.35
N THR A 165 12.41 -3.58 17.97
CA THR A 165 13.82 -3.18 17.83
C THR A 165 14.40 -3.71 16.52
N GLY A 166 15.58 -3.17 16.14
CA GLY A 166 16.29 -3.57 14.92
C GLY A 166 15.71 -2.95 13.64
N ASP A 167 16.36 -3.23 12.51
CA ASP A 167 15.99 -2.66 11.21
C ASP A 167 14.77 -3.32 10.58
N LEU A 168 14.62 -4.65 10.76
CA LEU A 168 13.50 -5.40 10.22
C LEU A 168 12.25 -5.12 11.06
N LEU A 169 11.27 -4.47 10.47
CA LEU A 169 9.96 -4.24 11.10
C LEU A 169 9.08 -5.48 11.05
N THR A 170 9.01 -6.13 9.88
CA THR A 170 8.16 -7.31 9.66
C THR A 170 8.63 -8.10 8.45
N GLU A 171 8.51 -9.43 8.49
CA GLU A 171 8.77 -10.29 7.34
C GLU A 171 7.62 -10.26 6.33
N LYS A 172 6.38 -10.21 6.82
CA LYS A 172 5.17 -10.26 6.00
C LYS A 172 4.30 -9.05 6.25
N ALA A 173 3.65 -8.59 5.19
CA ALA A 173 2.66 -7.54 5.26
C ALA A 173 1.64 -7.67 4.13
N TRP A 174 0.53 -6.97 4.23
CA TRP A 174 -0.44 -6.81 3.14
C TRP A 174 0.09 -5.78 2.15
N VAL A 175 0.05 -6.11 0.87
CA VAL A 175 0.65 -5.31 -0.22
C VAL A 175 -0.32 -5.20 -1.39
N VAL A 176 -0.31 -4.04 -2.04
CA VAL A 176 -0.95 -3.82 -3.35
C VAL A 176 0.14 -3.38 -4.34
N ASN A 177 0.41 -4.21 -5.34
CA ASN A 177 1.40 -3.94 -6.40
C ASN A 177 0.77 -3.11 -7.54
N GLY A 178 0.16 -1.99 -7.23
CA GLY A 178 -0.60 -1.20 -8.18
C GLY A 178 -1.54 -0.22 -7.51
N GLU A 179 -2.52 0.24 -8.29
CA GLU A 179 -3.62 1.07 -7.79
C GLU A 179 -4.53 0.26 -6.87
N LEU A 180 -5.04 0.93 -5.83
CA LEU A 180 -5.99 0.34 -4.89
C LEU A 180 -7.32 0.01 -5.55
N ILE A 181 -7.86 -1.18 -5.27
CA ILE A 181 -9.28 -1.47 -5.48
C ILE A 181 -10.01 -0.91 -4.26
N GLU A 182 -10.65 0.24 -4.41
CA GLU A 182 -11.17 1.06 -3.30
C GLU A 182 -12.05 0.24 -2.34
N ASP A 183 -13.06 -0.48 -2.85
CA ASP A 183 -13.99 -1.25 -2.02
C ASP A 183 -13.31 -2.38 -1.22
N GLU A 184 -12.28 -3.01 -1.79
CA GLU A 184 -11.50 -4.05 -1.12
C GLU A 184 -10.71 -3.47 0.05
N VAL A 185 -9.99 -2.38 -0.21
CA VAL A 185 -9.14 -1.73 0.79
C VAL A 185 -9.99 -1.03 1.86
N ASP A 186 -11.10 -0.42 1.50
CA ASP A 186 -12.05 0.17 2.46
C ASP A 186 -12.55 -0.86 3.48
N LYS A 187 -13.00 -2.03 3.01
CA LYS A 187 -13.42 -3.14 3.89
C LYS A 187 -12.27 -3.65 4.76
N PHE A 188 -11.09 -3.78 4.19
CA PHE A 188 -9.89 -4.22 4.93
C PHE A 188 -9.55 -3.24 6.06
N ILE A 189 -9.43 -1.94 5.76
CA ILE A 189 -9.13 -0.91 6.76
C ILE A 189 -10.20 -0.94 7.87
N GLY A 190 -11.49 -0.92 7.48
CA GLY A 190 -12.60 -0.93 8.44
C GLY A 190 -12.50 -2.13 9.41
N SER A 191 -12.19 -3.33 8.90
CA SER A 191 -12.02 -4.52 9.72
C SER A 191 -10.86 -4.41 10.72
N LYS A 192 -9.74 -3.79 10.31
CA LYS A 192 -8.53 -3.66 11.14
C LYS A 192 -8.67 -2.60 12.24
N VAL A 193 -9.29 -1.46 11.93
CA VAL A 193 -9.46 -0.39 12.92
C VAL A 193 -10.57 -0.70 13.93
N ALA A 194 -11.60 -1.48 13.56
CA ALA A 194 -12.68 -1.91 14.45
C ALA A 194 -12.24 -2.99 15.46
N ALA A 195 -11.38 -3.91 15.08
CA ALA A 195 -11.00 -5.08 15.87
C ALA A 195 -10.36 -4.78 17.23
N THR A 196 -9.88 -3.55 17.46
CA THR A 196 -9.21 -3.17 18.72
C THR A 196 -10.18 -2.65 19.80
N THR A 197 -11.47 -2.46 19.48
CA THR A 197 -12.49 -2.01 20.47
C THR A 197 -13.08 -3.16 21.30
N ALA A 198 -12.89 -4.42 20.89
CA ALA A 198 -13.44 -5.59 21.57
C ALA A 198 -12.64 -6.08 22.80
N GLY A 199 -11.51 -5.42 23.13
CA GLY A 199 -10.64 -5.79 24.26
C GLY A 199 -10.76 -4.88 25.49
N ALA A 200 -11.72 -3.95 25.55
CA ALA A 200 -12.01 -3.16 26.74
C ALA A 200 -12.80 -4.02 27.73
N ILE A 201 -12.11 -4.47 28.76
CA ILE A 201 -12.52 -5.25 29.92
C ILE A 201 -13.86 -4.77 30.46
N GLU A 202 -14.85 -5.67 30.54
CA GLU A 202 -16.01 -5.44 31.43
C GLU A 202 -15.50 -5.22 32.86
N PRO A 203 -15.94 -4.16 33.55
CA PRO A 203 -15.63 -4.01 34.95
C PRO A 203 -16.33 -5.13 35.74
N CYS A 204 -15.55 -5.91 36.51
CA CYS A 204 -16.07 -6.87 37.48
C CYS A 204 -17.13 -6.17 38.33
N LYS A 205 -18.39 -6.58 38.20
CA LYS A 205 -19.43 -6.22 39.18
C LYS A 205 -19.19 -7.08 40.42
N ASN A 206 -18.77 -6.43 41.51
CA ASN A 206 -18.88 -6.95 42.88
C ASN A 206 -20.34 -6.91 43.35
#